data_99f42b8db464bff99f0e3c36329fe831
#
_entry.id   99f42b8db464bff99f0e3c36329fe831
#
_cell.length_a   1.000
_cell.length_b   1.000
_cell.length_c   1.000
_cell.angle_alpha   90.00
_cell.angle_beta   90.00
_cell.angle_gamma   90.00
#
_symmetry.space_group_name_H-M   'P 1'
#
loop_
_entity.id
_entity.type
_entity.pdbx_description
1 polymer ?
#
loop_
_entity_poly.entity_id
_entity_poly.type
_entity_poly.pdbx_seq_one_letter_code
_entity_poly.pdbx_strand_id
1 'polypeptide(L)'
;MDPRLSFVTLIVSDLRASRHFYIDGLGWPVEFEQEGDVVMVRVADKLILSLWQEDKAEGELGPIGRAPGALPFTLAHNVGTEQEVDQVIAEARAAGATVASEPVKREWGGYSGYFADPDGFRWEVACNPGPLGESVL
;
A
#
# COMPACT_ATOMS: atom_id res chain seq x y z
N MET A 1 16.90 18.70 -6.99
CA MET A 1 15.99 17.61 -7.34
C MET A 1 14.56 18.13 -7.20
N ASP A 2 13.73 17.95 -8.23
CA ASP A 2 12.33 18.36 -8.16
C ASP A 2 11.57 17.55 -7.11
N PRO A 3 10.60 18.15 -6.38
CA PRO A 3 9.84 17.46 -5.36
C PRO A 3 8.75 16.56 -5.98
N ARG A 4 9.14 15.37 -6.46
CA ARG A 4 8.25 14.39 -7.07
C ARG A 4 8.72 12.96 -6.78
N LEU A 5 7.77 12.04 -6.67
CA LEU A 5 8.01 10.61 -6.68
C LEU A 5 7.60 10.03 -8.04
N SER A 6 8.40 9.11 -8.57
CA SER A 6 8.07 8.36 -9.80
C SER A 6 7.75 6.89 -9.49
N PHE A 7 8.41 6.33 -8.48
CA PHE A 7 8.19 4.98 -7.99
C PHE A 7 8.16 4.96 -6.47
N VAL A 8 7.30 4.09 -5.93
CA VAL A 8 7.41 3.53 -4.59
C VAL A 8 7.64 2.04 -4.77
N THR A 9 8.77 1.52 -4.29
CA THR A 9 9.10 0.10 -4.42
C THR A 9 9.01 -0.56 -3.05
N LEU A 10 8.16 -1.57 -2.96
CA LEU A 10 8.06 -2.47 -1.81
C LEU A 10 8.89 -3.72 -2.13
N ILE A 11 9.90 -3.97 -1.31
CA ILE A 11 10.69 -5.19 -1.40
C ILE A 11 9.92 -6.29 -0.67
N VAL A 12 9.51 -7.30 -1.41
CA VAL A 12 8.60 -8.34 -0.93
C VAL A 12 9.30 -9.69 -0.81
N SER A 13 9.03 -10.41 0.26
CA SER A 13 9.64 -11.72 0.51
C SER A 13 9.05 -12.83 -0.38
N ASP A 14 7.78 -12.70 -0.75
CA ASP A 14 7.06 -13.60 -1.67
C ASP A 14 6.24 -12.78 -2.67
N LEU A 15 6.81 -12.57 -3.86
CA LEU A 15 6.15 -11.82 -4.93
C LEU A 15 4.81 -12.44 -5.36
N ARG A 16 4.67 -13.77 -5.30
CA ARG A 16 3.38 -14.41 -5.65
C ARG A 16 2.29 -14.09 -4.63
N ALA A 17 2.63 -14.08 -3.34
CA ALA A 17 1.69 -13.70 -2.29
C ALA A 17 1.28 -12.23 -2.44
N SER A 18 2.24 -11.33 -2.69
CA SER A 18 1.97 -9.91 -2.92
C SER A 18 1.15 -9.69 -4.19
N ARG A 19 1.50 -10.35 -5.28
CA ARG A 19 0.72 -10.32 -6.52
C ARG A 19 -0.73 -10.78 -6.29
N HIS A 20 -0.89 -11.90 -5.61
CA HIS A 20 -2.23 -12.41 -5.28
C HIS A 20 -3.04 -11.39 -4.48
N PHE A 21 -2.43 -10.73 -3.50
CA PHE A 21 -3.10 -9.70 -2.71
C PHE A 21 -3.50 -8.47 -3.54
N TYR A 22 -2.54 -7.83 -4.21
CA TYR A 22 -2.80 -6.56 -4.91
C TYR A 22 -3.56 -6.73 -6.22
N ILE A 23 -3.25 -7.76 -7.00
CA ILE A 23 -3.82 -7.95 -8.34
C ILE A 23 -5.12 -8.74 -8.26
N ASP A 24 -5.07 -9.95 -7.68
CA ASP A 24 -6.23 -10.83 -7.66
C ASP A 24 -7.23 -10.41 -6.56
N GLY A 25 -6.74 -10.01 -5.38
CA GLY A 25 -7.54 -9.64 -4.23
C GLY A 25 -8.13 -8.23 -4.31
N LEU A 26 -7.29 -7.21 -4.51
CA LEU A 26 -7.73 -5.82 -4.63
C LEU A 26 -8.17 -5.44 -6.06
N GLY A 27 -7.90 -6.29 -7.06
CA GLY A 27 -8.30 -6.07 -8.45
C GLY A 27 -7.51 -4.96 -9.16
N TRP A 28 -6.29 -4.65 -8.71
CA TRP A 28 -5.48 -3.63 -9.34
C TRP A 28 -4.90 -4.09 -10.68
N PRO A 29 -4.96 -3.25 -11.73
CA PRO A 29 -4.45 -3.63 -13.05
C PRO A 29 -2.93 -3.64 -13.07
N VAL A 30 -2.35 -4.68 -13.67
CA VAL A 30 -0.91 -4.76 -13.91
C VAL A 30 -0.51 -3.78 -15.02
N GLU A 31 0.45 -2.92 -14.74
CA GLU A 31 1.09 -2.04 -15.73
C GLU A 31 2.27 -2.75 -16.42
N PHE A 32 3.07 -3.48 -15.63
CA PHE A 32 4.20 -4.26 -16.09
C PHE A 32 4.45 -5.43 -15.13
N GLU A 33 4.87 -6.56 -15.66
CA GLU A 33 5.20 -7.74 -14.86
C GLU A 33 6.37 -8.50 -15.50
N GLN A 34 7.31 -8.93 -14.66
CA GLN A 34 8.33 -9.92 -15.01
C GLN A 34 8.27 -11.04 -13.98
N GLU A 35 7.99 -12.23 -14.43
CA GLU A 35 7.80 -13.40 -13.56
C GLU A 35 8.99 -13.64 -12.64
N GLY A 36 8.73 -13.82 -11.34
CA GLY A 36 9.73 -14.07 -10.31
C GLY A 36 10.64 -12.88 -9.98
N ASP A 37 10.38 -11.71 -10.54
CA ASP A 37 11.20 -10.51 -10.35
C ASP A 37 10.35 -9.35 -9.83
N VAL A 38 9.42 -8.82 -10.63
CA VAL A 38 8.70 -7.59 -10.30
C VAL A 38 7.28 -7.57 -10.83
N VAL A 39 6.37 -6.96 -10.09
CA VAL A 39 5.03 -6.55 -10.54
C VAL A 39 4.87 -5.06 -10.30
N MET A 40 4.39 -4.34 -11.29
CA MET A 40 4.20 -2.89 -11.24
C MET A 40 2.75 -2.51 -11.52
N VAL A 41 2.24 -1.56 -10.73
CA VAL A 41 0.89 -1.03 -10.83
C VAL A 41 0.96 0.49 -10.92
N ARG A 42 0.22 1.08 -11.84
CA ARG A 42 0.08 2.53 -11.91
C ARG A 42 -0.94 2.99 -10.89
N VAL A 43 -0.47 3.70 -9.86
CA VAL A 43 -1.32 4.17 -8.74
C VAL A 43 -1.69 5.66 -8.86
N ALA A 44 -1.00 6.41 -9.70
CA ALA A 44 -1.35 7.78 -10.09
C ALA A 44 -0.76 8.09 -11.47
N ASP A 45 -1.11 9.22 -12.06
CA ASP A 45 -0.68 9.63 -13.42
C ASP A 45 0.84 9.46 -13.65
N LYS A 46 1.65 9.79 -12.66
CA LYS A 46 3.13 9.74 -12.74
C LYS A 46 3.76 8.94 -11.60
N LEU A 47 3.01 8.04 -10.97
CA LEU A 47 3.50 7.24 -9.85
C LEU A 47 3.19 5.76 -10.07
N ILE A 48 4.23 4.95 -9.96
CA ILE A 48 4.17 3.48 -10.00
C ILE A 48 4.42 2.92 -8.61
N LEU A 49 3.56 2.00 -8.15
CA LEU A 49 3.89 1.08 -7.07
C LEU A 49 4.55 -0.16 -7.69
N SER A 50 5.74 -0.49 -7.24
CA SER A 50 6.51 -1.66 -7.68
C SER A 50 6.60 -2.65 -6.52
N LEU A 51 6.27 -3.91 -6.79
CA LEU A 51 6.48 -5.04 -5.89
C LEU A 51 7.70 -5.80 -6.42
N TRP A 52 8.82 -5.77 -5.71
CA TRP A 52 10.09 -6.32 -6.18
C TRP A 52 10.55 -7.46 -5.29
N GLN A 53 10.82 -8.62 -5.90
CA GLN A 53 11.25 -9.79 -5.17
C GLN A 53 12.58 -9.56 -4.45
N GLU A 54 12.65 -9.93 -3.18
CA GLU A 54 13.75 -9.60 -2.27
C GLU A 54 15.13 -10.06 -2.78
N ASP A 55 15.27 -11.30 -3.26
CA ASP A 55 16.53 -11.82 -3.77
C ASP A 55 17.05 -11.09 -5.02
N LYS A 56 16.14 -10.49 -5.80
CA LYS A 56 16.50 -9.64 -6.94
C LYS A 56 16.94 -8.25 -6.47
N ALA A 57 16.19 -7.68 -5.51
CA ALA A 57 16.49 -6.39 -4.93
C ALA A 57 17.86 -6.37 -4.22
N GLU A 58 18.21 -7.43 -3.49
CA GLU A 58 19.49 -7.55 -2.80
C GLU A 58 20.71 -7.45 -3.73
N GLY A 59 20.54 -7.85 -4.99
CA GLY A 59 21.59 -7.72 -6.00
C GLY A 59 22.00 -6.26 -6.28
N GLU A 60 21.10 -5.32 -6.09
CA GLU A 60 21.32 -3.88 -6.30
C GLU A 60 21.47 -3.10 -5.00
N LEU A 61 20.67 -3.44 -3.99
CA LEU A 61 20.57 -2.67 -2.75
C LEU A 61 21.46 -3.22 -1.62
N GLY A 62 21.95 -4.44 -1.74
CA GLY A 62 22.56 -5.15 -0.63
C GLY A 62 21.52 -5.82 0.29
N PRO A 63 21.95 -6.41 1.41
CA PRO A 63 21.07 -7.14 2.32
C PRO A 63 19.86 -6.34 2.80
N ILE A 64 18.67 -6.93 2.71
CA ILE A 64 17.43 -6.31 3.14
C ILE A 64 17.21 -6.58 4.63
N GLY A 65 17.13 -5.50 5.41
CA GLY A 65 16.81 -5.55 6.85
C GLY A 65 15.31 -5.54 7.08
N ARG A 66 14.82 -6.46 7.91
CA ARG A 66 13.43 -6.49 8.40
C ARG A 66 13.43 -6.45 9.92
N ALA A 67 12.99 -5.33 10.49
CA ALA A 67 12.79 -5.21 11.92
C ALA A 67 11.41 -5.75 12.33
N PRO A 68 11.24 -6.27 13.56
CA PRO A 68 9.92 -6.62 14.08
C PRO A 68 9.05 -5.36 14.26
N GLY A 69 7.74 -5.50 14.03
CA GLY A 69 6.78 -4.40 14.16
C GLY A 69 6.50 -3.67 12.85
N ALA A 70 5.85 -2.50 12.95
CA ALA A 70 5.58 -1.66 11.80
C ALA A 70 6.86 -0.98 11.32
N LEU A 71 7.04 -0.93 10.00
CA LEU A 71 8.11 -0.16 9.38
C LEU A 71 7.90 1.35 9.64
N PRO A 72 8.96 2.18 9.65
CA PRO A 72 8.86 3.61 9.95
C PRO A 72 8.31 4.43 8.77
N PHE A 73 7.38 3.90 8.02
CA PHE A 73 6.59 4.57 6.99
C PHE A 73 5.23 3.89 6.82
N THR A 74 4.30 4.58 6.21
CA THR A 74 3.00 4.04 5.79
C THR A 74 2.63 4.57 4.41
N LEU A 75 1.89 3.78 3.68
CA LEU A 75 1.19 4.23 2.47
C LEU A 75 -0.22 4.66 2.87
N ALA A 76 -0.80 5.60 2.16
CA ALA A 76 -2.14 6.07 2.45
C ALA A 76 -3.04 6.02 1.21
N HIS A 77 -4.28 5.59 1.43
CA HIS A 77 -5.37 5.64 0.46
C HIS A 77 -6.49 6.49 1.05
N ASN A 78 -6.69 7.69 0.51
CA ASN A 78 -7.75 8.57 0.95
C ASN A 78 -9.03 8.34 0.15
N VAL A 79 -10.15 8.44 0.85
CA VAL A 79 -11.50 8.32 0.30
C VAL A 79 -12.38 9.45 0.82
N GLY A 80 -13.52 9.69 0.17
CA GLY A 80 -14.36 10.86 0.45
C GLY A 80 -15.21 10.76 1.71
N THR A 81 -15.50 9.55 2.19
CA THR A 81 -16.45 9.33 3.29
C THR A 81 -15.96 8.28 4.28
N GLU A 82 -16.45 8.33 5.52
CA GLU A 82 -16.19 7.30 6.55
C GLU A 82 -16.68 5.93 6.11
N GLN A 83 -17.82 5.87 5.41
CA GLN A 83 -18.36 4.61 4.88
C GLN A 83 -17.44 3.96 3.85
N GLU A 84 -16.80 4.75 2.99
CA GLU A 84 -15.79 4.24 2.04
C GLU A 84 -14.55 3.73 2.75
N VAL A 85 -14.12 4.34 3.88
CA VAL A 85 -13.03 3.79 4.72
C VAL A 85 -13.39 2.39 5.20
N ASP A 86 -14.60 2.21 5.77
CA ASP A 86 -15.07 0.90 6.25
C ASP A 86 -15.11 -0.13 5.11
N GLN A 87 -15.58 0.29 3.93
CA GLN A 87 -15.66 -0.57 2.75
C GLN A 87 -14.26 -1.02 2.28
N VAL A 88 -13.32 -0.11 2.15
CA VAL A 88 -11.94 -0.44 1.70
C VAL A 88 -11.23 -1.35 2.70
N ILE A 89 -11.41 -1.13 4.01
CA ILE A 89 -10.86 -2.03 5.04
C ILE A 89 -11.49 -3.44 4.93
N ALA A 90 -12.79 -3.52 4.65
CA ALA A 90 -13.45 -4.81 4.43
C ALA A 90 -12.94 -5.51 3.16
N GLU A 91 -12.73 -4.78 2.06
CA GLU A 91 -12.15 -5.30 0.81
C GLU A 91 -10.72 -5.81 1.03
N ALA A 92 -9.88 -5.04 1.71
CA ALA A 92 -8.51 -5.46 2.05
C ALA A 92 -8.50 -6.74 2.90
N ARG A 93 -9.38 -6.82 3.89
CA ARG A 93 -9.56 -8.04 4.72
C ARG A 93 -9.97 -9.24 3.85
N ALA A 94 -10.92 -9.07 2.95
CA ALA A 94 -11.36 -10.13 2.04
C ALA A 94 -10.24 -10.57 1.07
N ALA A 95 -9.35 -9.65 0.68
CA ALA A 95 -8.17 -9.93 -0.13
C ALA A 95 -7.03 -10.63 0.66
N GLY A 96 -7.15 -10.77 1.99
CA GLY A 96 -6.19 -11.46 2.84
C GLY A 96 -5.29 -10.55 3.68
N ALA A 97 -5.57 -9.24 3.75
CA ALA A 97 -4.84 -8.34 4.62
C ALA A 97 -5.10 -8.63 6.10
N THR A 98 -4.12 -8.34 6.94
CA THR A 98 -4.30 -8.26 8.38
C THR A 98 -4.74 -6.84 8.76
N VAL A 99 -5.94 -6.70 9.33
CA VAL A 99 -6.37 -5.39 9.86
C VAL A 99 -5.58 -5.07 11.12
N ALA A 100 -4.76 -4.05 11.04
CA ALA A 100 -3.87 -3.62 12.11
C ALA A 100 -4.55 -2.65 13.10
N SER A 101 -5.51 -1.87 12.60
CA SER A 101 -6.38 -0.99 13.39
C SER A 101 -7.71 -0.84 12.69
N GLU A 102 -8.79 -1.15 13.38
CA GLU A 102 -10.14 -0.87 12.87
C GLU A 102 -10.34 0.63 12.67
N PRO A 103 -11.21 1.02 11.71
CA PRO A 103 -11.52 2.42 11.48
C PRO A 103 -12.11 3.10 12.73
N VAL A 104 -11.54 4.24 13.08
CA VAL A 104 -12.00 5.07 14.21
C VAL A 104 -11.82 6.55 13.91
N LYS A 105 -12.59 7.38 14.60
CA LYS A 105 -12.36 8.84 14.60
C LYS A 105 -11.04 9.17 15.25
N ARG A 106 -10.28 10.06 14.63
CA ARG A 106 -8.97 10.49 15.08
C ARG A 106 -9.02 11.90 15.69
N GLU A 107 -8.09 12.20 16.59
CA GLU A 107 -7.99 13.51 17.23
C GLU A 107 -7.76 14.66 16.24
N TRP A 108 -7.12 14.37 15.09
CA TRP A 108 -6.92 15.35 14.01
C TRP A 108 -8.19 15.63 13.19
N GLY A 109 -9.33 15.02 13.54
CA GLY A 109 -10.64 15.29 12.96
C GLY A 109 -11.08 14.35 11.84
N GLY A 110 -10.21 13.47 11.35
CA GLY A 110 -10.53 12.48 10.32
C GLY A 110 -10.99 11.13 10.89
N TYR A 111 -11.25 10.21 9.97
CA TYR A 111 -11.62 8.83 10.27
C TYR A 111 -10.69 7.90 9.50
N SER A 112 -9.99 7.00 10.18
CA SER A 112 -9.05 6.10 9.52
C SER A 112 -8.91 4.75 10.19
N GLY A 113 -8.56 3.75 9.36
CA GLY A 113 -8.14 2.42 9.76
C GLY A 113 -6.83 2.03 9.07
N TYR A 114 -6.23 0.94 9.51
CA TYR A 114 -4.97 0.44 8.97
C TYR A 114 -5.04 -1.05 8.67
N PHE A 115 -4.52 -1.46 7.54
CA PHE A 115 -4.24 -2.86 7.25
C PHE A 115 -2.76 -3.08 6.91
N ALA A 116 -2.32 -4.33 7.02
CA ALA A 116 -1.02 -4.78 6.57
C ALA A 116 -1.20 -5.71 5.37
N ASP A 117 -0.37 -5.52 4.35
CA ASP A 117 -0.24 -6.44 3.24
C ASP A 117 0.49 -7.75 3.66
N PRO A 118 0.69 -8.75 2.77
CA PRO A 118 1.36 -10.00 3.10
C PRO A 118 2.77 -9.87 3.70
N ASP A 119 3.50 -8.82 3.36
CA ASP A 119 4.84 -8.53 3.91
C ASP A 119 4.83 -7.62 5.14
N GLY A 120 3.64 -7.14 5.56
CA GLY A 120 3.49 -6.27 6.73
C GLY A 120 3.61 -4.79 6.45
N PHE A 121 3.69 -4.37 5.17
CA PHE A 121 3.62 -2.96 4.80
C PHE A 121 2.27 -2.39 5.20
N ARG A 122 2.30 -1.27 5.94
CA ARG A 122 1.09 -0.64 6.47
C ARG A 122 0.46 0.30 5.43
N TRP A 123 -0.84 0.15 5.28
CA TRP A 123 -1.70 1.05 4.53
C TRP A 123 -2.68 1.74 5.48
N GLU A 124 -2.67 3.05 5.47
CA GLU A 124 -3.73 3.85 6.05
C GLU A 124 -4.87 3.99 5.03
N VAL A 125 -6.09 3.75 5.47
CA VAL A 125 -7.29 4.14 4.71
C VAL A 125 -7.96 5.24 5.50
N ALA A 126 -8.13 6.41 4.90
CA ALA A 126 -8.56 7.60 5.63
C ALA A 126 -9.58 8.45 4.86
N CYS A 127 -10.56 8.97 5.59
CA CYS A 127 -11.34 10.11 5.21
C CYS A 127 -10.80 11.33 5.96
N ASN A 128 -10.17 12.24 5.22
CA ASN A 128 -9.52 13.43 5.78
C ASN A 128 -10.33 14.68 5.42
N PRO A 129 -11.02 15.30 6.40
CA PRO A 129 -11.84 16.47 6.12
C PRO A 129 -10.99 17.70 5.80
N GLY A 130 -11.51 18.53 4.90
CA GLY A 130 -10.93 19.82 4.54
C GLY A 130 -10.05 19.79 3.30
N PRO A 131 -9.51 20.96 2.88
CA PRO A 131 -8.93 21.17 1.56
C PRO A 131 -7.75 20.25 1.21
N LEU A 132 -6.94 19.89 2.22
CA LEU A 132 -5.81 18.96 1.98
C LEU A 132 -6.32 17.56 1.63
N GLY A 133 -7.30 17.03 2.40
CA GLY A 133 -7.88 15.72 2.13
C GLY A 133 -8.60 15.69 0.78
N GLU A 134 -9.39 16.71 0.48
CA GLU A 134 -10.09 16.85 -0.80
C GLU A 134 -9.12 16.90 -2.01
N SER A 135 -7.93 17.48 -1.82
CA SER A 135 -6.92 17.63 -2.89
C SER A 135 -6.23 16.33 -3.31
N VAL A 136 -6.42 15.25 -2.55
CA VAL A 136 -5.77 13.94 -2.79
C VAL A 136 -6.77 12.82 -3.13
N LEU A 137 -8.05 13.19 -3.37
CA LEU A 137 -9.11 12.28 -3.83
C LEU A 137 -9.07 12.03 -5.33
#